data_1beebb35e8ec1c54d2fb5b963a1a911f
#
_entry.id   1beebb35e8ec1c54d2fb5b963a1a911f
#
_cell.length_a   1.000
_cell.length_b   1.000
_cell.length_c   1.000
_cell.angle_alpha   90.00
_cell.angle_beta   90.00
_cell.angle_gamma   90.00
#
_symmetry.space_group_name_H-M   'P 1'
#
loop_
_entity.id
_entity.type
_entity.pdbx_description
1 polymer ?
#
loop_
_entity_poly.entity_id
_entity_poly.type
_entity_poly.pdbx_seq_one_letter_code
_entity_poly.pdbx_strand_id
1 'polypeptide(L)'
;SSAGLRLRDDAPFTEYAVDYRILPKNKQSEIIQDHMNASHDRTGYLQDLNTIFPLDRLEEMEAAGEIGSVASYHYSFMGATDPTALESQARSLAKIMIKDEVDVVLLCPV
;
A
#
# COMPACT_ATOMS: atom_id res chain seq x y z
N SER A 1 -2.08 1.33 1.62
CA SER A 1 -1.48 1.48 2.94
C SER A 1 -0.79 2.82 3.08
N SER A 2 -0.82 3.41 4.26
CA SER A 2 -0.08 4.64 4.59
C SER A 2 1.20 4.37 5.39
N ALA A 3 1.73 3.16 5.30
CA ALA A 3 2.91 2.72 6.07
C ALA A 3 4.27 3.10 5.44
N GLY A 4 4.28 3.85 4.34
CA GLY A 4 5.52 4.20 3.63
C GLY A 4 6.20 2.98 3.02
N LEU A 5 5.45 2.01 2.54
CA LEU A 5 5.99 0.83 1.87
C LEU A 5 6.47 1.17 0.46
N ARG A 6 7.58 0.59 0.06
CA ARG A 6 8.09 0.67 -1.31
C ARG A 6 8.86 -0.58 -1.68
N LEU A 7 9.11 -0.78 -2.96
CA LEU A 7 10.09 -1.78 -3.39
C LEU A 7 11.51 -1.29 -3.04
N ARG A 8 12.40 -2.24 -2.80
CA ARG A 8 13.78 -1.95 -2.42
C ARG A 8 14.50 -1.04 -3.42
N ASP A 9 14.24 -1.24 -4.72
CA ASP A 9 14.89 -0.49 -5.81
C ASP A 9 14.16 0.82 -6.17
N ASP A 10 12.97 1.08 -5.59
CA ASP A 10 12.28 2.35 -5.79
C ASP A 10 12.97 3.48 -5.02
N ALA A 11 12.82 4.71 -5.52
CA ALA A 11 13.31 5.89 -4.82
C ALA A 11 12.65 6.01 -3.43
N PRO A 12 13.41 6.38 -2.38
CA PRO A 12 12.84 6.64 -1.06
C PRO A 12 11.75 7.72 -1.08
N PHE A 13 10.82 7.65 -0.14
CA PHE A 13 9.90 8.76 0.09
C PHE A 13 10.66 9.97 0.64
N THR A 14 10.30 11.15 0.17
CA THR A 14 10.77 12.41 0.75
C THR A 14 9.88 12.82 1.92
N GLU A 15 10.37 13.76 2.74
CA GLU A 15 9.58 14.34 3.82
C GLU A 15 8.30 14.99 3.26
N TYR A 16 7.15 14.71 3.90
CA TYR A 16 5.83 15.18 3.46
C TYR A 16 5.45 14.77 2.02
N ALA A 17 5.97 13.63 1.55
CA ALA A 17 5.67 13.12 0.22
C ALA A 17 4.15 12.95 0.00
N VAL A 18 3.67 13.42 -1.15
CA VAL A 18 2.27 13.25 -1.58
C VAL A 18 2.13 12.16 -2.65
N ASP A 19 3.22 11.70 -3.22
CA ASP A 19 3.25 10.65 -4.21
C ASP A 19 3.04 9.26 -3.58
N TYR A 20 2.70 8.30 -4.40
CA TYR A 20 2.52 6.91 -3.98
C TYR A 20 3.56 6.01 -4.64
N ARG A 21 3.70 4.80 -4.10
CA ARG A 21 4.48 3.72 -4.70
C ARG A 21 3.56 2.57 -5.08
N ILE A 22 3.88 1.92 -6.20
CA ILE A 22 3.15 0.76 -6.69
C ILE A 22 3.80 -0.49 -6.11
N LEU A 23 2.98 -1.36 -5.53
CA LEU A 23 3.39 -2.62 -4.93
C LEU A 23 2.78 -3.78 -5.73
N PRO A 24 3.50 -4.35 -6.72
CA PRO A 24 3.02 -5.52 -7.44
C PRO A 24 2.88 -6.72 -6.50
N LYS A 25 1.78 -7.46 -6.60
CA LYS A 25 1.54 -8.62 -5.70
C LYS A 25 2.59 -9.73 -5.83
N ASN A 26 3.26 -9.84 -6.97
CA ASN A 26 4.29 -10.85 -7.21
C ASN A 26 5.69 -10.44 -6.71
N LYS A 27 5.82 -9.25 -6.12
CA LYS A 27 7.09 -8.71 -5.59
C LYS A 27 7.07 -8.47 -4.08
N GLN A 28 6.25 -9.19 -3.36
CA GLN A 28 6.06 -9.02 -1.92
C GLN A 28 7.39 -9.12 -1.14
N SER A 29 8.29 -10.02 -1.54
CA SER A 29 9.60 -10.19 -0.88
C SER A 29 10.55 -8.99 -1.04
N GLU A 30 10.27 -8.09 -1.99
CA GLU A 30 11.08 -6.90 -2.25
C GLU A 30 10.53 -5.65 -1.54
N ILE A 31 9.42 -5.77 -0.81
CA ILE A 31 8.80 -4.65 -0.11
C ILE A 31 9.58 -4.34 1.17
N ILE A 32 9.92 -3.07 1.34
CA ILE A 32 10.51 -2.54 2.56
C ILE A 32 9.64 -1.40 3.11
N GLN A 33 9.73 -1.18 4.41
CA GLN A 33 9.06 -0.08 5.08
C GLN A 33 10.05 1.09 5.23
N ASP A 34 9.65 2.25 4.74
CA ASP A 34 10.49 3.44 4.68
C ASP A 34 9.72 4.68 5.21
N HIS A 35 9.00 4.49 6.31
CA HIS A 35 8.26 5.56 6.94
C HIS A 35 9.19 6.45 7.76
N MET A 36 9.11 7.76 7.55
CA MET A 36 10.01 8.71 8.19
C MET A 36 9.71 9.00 9.67
N ASN A 37 8.52 8.66 10.15
CA ASN A 37 8.16 8.89 11.55
C ASN A 37 8.91 7.92 12.47
N ALA A 38 9.90 8.45 13.22
CA ALA A 38 10.73 7.66 14.12
C ALA A 38 9.97 7.12 15.35
N SER A 39 8.85 7.74 15.72
CA SER A 39 8.01 7.30 16.85
C SER A 39 7.00 6.21 16.45
N HIS A 40 6.97 5.84 15.19
CA HIS A 40 6.07 4.82 14.66
C HIS A 40 6.44 3.43 15.19
N ASP A 41 5.50 2.75 15.85
CA ASP A 41 5.71 1.38 16.32
C ASP A 41 5.78 0.41 15.14
N ARG A 42 6.96 -0.17 14.94
CA ARG A 42 7.26 -1.10 13.83
C ARG A 42 7.25 -2.57 14.25
N THR A 43 7.02 -2.86 15.52
CA THR A 43 7.18 -4.22 16.07
C THR A 43 6.32 -5.25 15.34
N GLY A 44 5.05 -4.93 15.11
CA GLY A 44 4.11 -5.87 14.48
C GLY A 44 4.52 -6.23 13.06
N TYR A 45 4.79 -5.26 12.20
CA TYR A 45 5.06 -5.53 10.80
C TYR A 45 6.50 -5.91 10.48
N LEU A 46 7.44 -5.72 11.40
CA LEU A 46 8.75 -6.33 11.29
C LEU A 46 8.67 -7.86 11.45
N GLN A 47 7.66 -8.34 12.18
CA GLN A 47 7.38 -9.75 12.35
C GLN A 47 6.49 -10.31 11.24
N ASP A 48 5.45 -9.56 10.85
CA ASP A 48 4.50 -9.96 9.83
C ASP A 48 3.99 -8.74 9.04
N LEU A 49 4.38 -8.64 7.78
CA LEU A 49 3.96 -7.56 6.88
C LEU A 49 2.43 -7.50 6.73
N ASN A 50 1.72 -8.60 6.90
CA ASN A 50 0.26 -8.66 6.79
C ASN A 50 -0.47 -7.75 7.78
N THR A 51 0.17 -7.31 8.85
CA THR A 51 -0.42 -6.35 9.81
C THR A 51 -0.72 -4.98 9.18
N ILE A 52 0.02 -4.60 8.15
CA ILE A 52 -0.13 -3.31 7.46
C ILE A 52 -0.35 -3.46 5.96
N PHE A 53 -0.07 -4.63 5.39
CA PHE A 53 -0.26 -4.97 3.99
C PHE A 53 -0.75 -6.42 3.90
N PRO A 54 -2.05 -6.69 4.13
CA PRO A 54 -2.59 -8.02 4.33
C PRO A 54 -2.80 -8.80 3.01
N LEU A 55 -1.80 -8.85 2.16
CA LEU A 55 -1.89 -9.50 0.85
C LEU A 55 -2.14 -11.01 0.97
N ASP A 56 -1.44 -11.68 1.89
CA ASP A 56 -1.62 -13.12 2.08
C ASP A 56 -3.05 -13.45 2.54
N ARG A 57 -3.61 -12.60 3.40
CA ARG A 57 -5.02 -12.77 3.85
C ARG A 57 -5.99 -12.61 2.70
N LEU A 58 -5.76 -11.64 1.81
CA LEU A 58 -6.60 -11.45 0.63
C LEU A 58 -6.47 -12.63 -0.34
N GLU A 59 -5.28 -13.17 -0.54
CA GLU A 59 -5.06 -14.34 -1.40
C GLU A 59 -5.72 -15.60 -0.82
N GLU A 60 -5.73 -15.78 0.50
CA GLU A 60 -6.46 -16.85 1.18
C GLU A 60 -7.98 -16.72 0.96
N MET A 61 -8.51 -15.49 1.03
CA MET A 61 -9.93 -15.22 0.76
C MET A 61 -10.30 -15.49 -0.70
N GLU A 62 -9.41 -15.16 -1.64
CA GLU A 62 -9.59 -15.51 -3.05
C GLU A 62 -9.65 -17.03 -3.23
N ALA A 63 -8.70 -17.75 -2.63
CA ALA A 63 -8.65 -19.21 -2.70
C ALA A 63 -9.89 -19.88 -2.07
N ALA A 64 -10.45 -19.28 -1.02
CA ALA A 64 -11.66 -19.74 -0.35
C ALA A 64 -12.96 -19.36 -1.08
N GLY A 65 -12.88 -18.56 -2.14
CA GLY A 65 -14.04 -18.08 -2.89
C GLY A 65 -14.82 -16.96 -2.19
N GLU A 66 -14.29 -16.34 -1.16
CA GLU A 66 -14.93 -15.23 -0.44
C GLU A 66 -14.86 -13.92 -1.22
N ILE A 67 -13.82 -13.75 -2.05
CA ILE A 67 -13.67 -12.65 -3.00
C ILE A 67 -13.35 -13.23 -4.39
N GLY A 68 -13.63 -12.46 -5.44
CA GLY A 68 -13.44 -12.92 -6.82
C GLY A 68 -11.98 -13.03 -7.21
N SER A 69 -11.22 -11.97 -6.99
CA SER A 69 -9.79 -11.93 -7.29
C SER A 69 -9.09 -10.82 -6.52
N VAL A 70 -7.79 -10.99 -6.32
CA VAL A 70 -6.91 -9.95 -5.79
C VAL A 70 -6.26 -9.21 -6.95
N ALA A 71 -6.30 -7.89 -6.95
CA ALA A 71 -5.67 -7.06 -7.98
C ALA A 71 -4.17 -7.31 -8.05
N SER A 72 -3.60 -7.12 -9.25
CA SER A 72 -2.16 -7.31 -9.47
C SER A 72 -1.30 -6.21 -8.85
N TYR A 73 -1.86 -5.01 -8.65
CA TYR A 73 -1.15 -3.84 -8.15
C TYR A 73 -1.83 -3.29 -6.91
N HIS A 74 -1.01 -2.93 -5.93
CA HIS A 74 -1.40 -2.29 -4.70
C HIS A 74 -0.60 -1.00 -4.53
N TYR A 75 -0.98 -0.16 -3.57
CA TYR A 75 -0.42 1.18 -3.50
C TYR A 75 -0.10 1.56 -2.07
N SER A 76 0.99 2.31 -1.88
CA SER A 76 1.42 2.80 -0.59
C SER A 76 1.73 4.28 -0.64
N PHE A 77 1.39 4.97 0.45
CA PHE A 77 1.66 6.39 0.69
C PHE A 77 2.54 6.55 1.92
N MET A 78 3.20 7.68 2.05
CA MET A 78 3.85 8.08 3.29
C MET A 78 2.81 8.42 4.38
N GLY A 79 1.76 9.12 4.02
CA GLY A 79 0.64 9.43 4.91
C GLY A 79 0.86 10.59 5.89
N ALA A 80 2.09 11.05 6.06
CA ALA A 80 2.43 12.12 7.00
C ALA A 80 2.34 13.51 6.36
N THR A 81 1.19 13.82 5.74
CA THR A 81 0.97 15.10 5.06
C THR A 81 -0.50 15.54 5.15
N ASP A 82 -0.76 16.78 4.77
CA ASP A 82 -2.12 17.31 4.71
C ASP A 82 -2.96 16.49 3.71
N PRO A 83 -4.12 15.94 4.13
CA PRO A 83 -4.99 15.18 3.23
C PRO A 83 -5.40 15.93 1.96
N THR A 84 -5.56 17.25 2.03
CA THR A 84 -5.90 18.05 0.84
C THR A 84 -4.81 18.03 -0.23
N ALA A 85 -3.55 17.90 0.16
CA ALA A 85 -2.42 17.79 -0.75
C ALA A 85 -2.39 16.45 -1.50
N LEU A 86 -3.07 15.42 -0.99
CA LEU A 86 -3.16 14.10 -1.61
C LEU A 86 -4.26 14.00 -2.67
N GLU A 87 -5.15 14.98 -2.77
CA GLU A 87 -6.37 14.86 -3.60
C GLU A 87 -6.06 14.57 -5.07
N SER A 88 -5.11 15.29 -5.68
CA SER A 88 -4.77 15.08 -7.09
C SER A 88 -4.20 13.69 -7.35
N GLN A 89 -3.36 13.19 -6.45
CA GLN A 89 -2.80 11.84 -6.52
C GLN A 89 -3.88 10.78 -6.34
N ALA A 90 -4.79 10.98 -5.39
CA ALA A 90 -5.91 10.08 -5.16
C ALA A 90 -6.84 9.99 -6.38
N ARG A 91 -7.12 11.11 -7.04
CA ARG A 91 -7.93 11.13 -8.26
C ARG A 91 -7.25 10.39 -9.41
N SER A 92 -5.95 10.59 -9.58
CA SER A 92 -5.16 9.88 -10.60
C SER A 92 -5.14 8.38 -10.33
N LEU A 93 -4.95 7.98 -9.08
CA LEU A 93 -4.95 6.59 -8.67
C LEU A 93 -6.32 5.93 -8.85
N ALA A 94 -7.40 6.64 -8.53
CA ALA A 94 -8.76 6.13 -8.74
C ALA A 94 -9.02 5.80 -10.21
N LYS A 95 -8.54 6.63 -11.14
CA LYS A 95 -8.65 6.35 -12.57
C LYS A 95 -7.90 5.08 -13.00
N ILE A 96 -6.72 4.85 -12.42
CA ILE A 96 -5.95 3.62 -12.66
C ILE A 96 -6.71 2.41 -12.14
N MET A 97 -7.26 2.49 -10.93
CA MET A 97 -8.02 1.41 -10.33
C MET A 97 -9.29 1.08 -11.13
N ILE A 98 -9.99 2.08 -11.64
CA ILE A 98 -11.16 1.87 -12.51
C ILE A 98 -10.74 1.15 -13.80
N LYS A 99 -9.63 1.56 -14.41
CA LYS A 99 -9.09 0.91 -15.60
C LYS A 99 -8.70 -0.54 -15.35
N ASP A 100 -8.21 -0.85 -14.14
CA ASP A 100 -7.84 -2.19 -13.70
C ASP A 100 -9.05 -3.01 -13.20
N GLU A 101 -10.26 -2.47 -13.34
CA GLU A 101 -11.52 -3.14 -12.96
C GLU A 101 -11.60 -3.49 -11.47
N VAL A 102 -11.05 -2.62 -10.62
CA VAL A 102 -11.12 -2.77 -9.16
C VAL A 102 -12.51 -2.40 -8.66
N ASP A 103 -13.17 -3.31 -7.95
CA ASP A 103 -14.50 -3.10 -7.39
C ASP A 103 -14.45 -2.62 -5.93
N VAL A 104 -13.44 -3.07 -5.16
CA VAL A 104 -13.31 -2.79 -3.73
C VAL A 104 -11.86 -2.43 -3.40
N VAL A 105 -11.69 -1.43 -2.56
CA VAL A 105 -10.37 -1.00 -2.05
C VAL A 105 -10.35 -1.13 -0.54
N LEU A 106 -9.38 -1.86 -0.01
CA LEU A 106 -9.10 -1.92 1.41
C LEU A 106 -8.08 -0.83 1.78
N LEU A 107 -8.48 0.07 2.65
CA LEU A 107 -7.59 1.11 3.18
C LEU A 107 -6.96 0.62 4.50
N CYS A 108 -5.64 0.62 4.55
CA CYS A 108 -4.87 0.22 5.74
C CYS A 108 -4.13 1.45 6.28
N PRO A 109 -4.74 2.23 7.17
CA PRO A 109 -4.07 3.35 7.83
C PRO A 109 -3.09 2.81 8.89
N VAL A 110 -2.03 3.55 9.09
CA VAL A 110 -0.98 3.21 10.07
C VAL A 110 -0.66 4.43 10.94
#